data_a8bcae66a3f41f54ab7f922d82473367
#
_entry.id   a8bcae66a3f41f54ab7f922d82473367
#
_cell.length_a   1.000
_cell.length_b   1.000
_cell.length_c   1.000
_cell.angle_alpha   90.00
_cell.angle_beta   90.00
_cell.angle_gamma   90.00
#
_symmetry.space_group_name_H-M   'P 1'
#
loop_
_entity.id
_entity.type
_entity.pdbx_description
1 polymer ?
#
loop_
_entity_poly.entity_id
_entity_poly.type
_entity_poly.pdbx_seq_one_letter_code
_entity_poly.pdbx_strand_id
1 'polypeptide(L)'
;MGTNCAPLLANSFLYSYESEFLQNLVKDKKIHEAKAFNFRYRYIDDVLSINNPRFAEFLPLIYPPELEITETTDTASSASFLDLYVEFEDSGQLSTKIYDKRDDSKYVQQYTNFSCIWCLHIAIDSLCKGQ
;
A
#
# COMPACT_ATOMS: atom_id res chain seq x y z
N MET A 1 -25.79 -0.50 -5.73
CA MET A 1 -25.14 0.42 -6.69
C MET A 1 -24.30 1.43 -5.95
N GLY A 2 -22.99 1.42 -6.17
CA GLY A 2 -22.14 2.48 -5.64
C GLY A 2 -22.45 3.80 -6.33
N THR A 3 -22.65 4.85 -5.56
CA THR A 3 -22.67 6.21 -6.11
C THR A 3 -21.26 6.53 -6.66
N ASN A 4 -21.17 7.36 -7.68
CA ASN A 4 -19.88 7.80 -8.25
C ASN A 4 -18.95 8.47 -7.21
N CYS A 5 -19.49 8.83 -6.04
CA CYS A 5 -18.75 9.43 -4.94
C CYS A 5 -18.13 8.41 -3.97
N ALA A 6 -18.56 7.16 -3.98
CA ALA A 6 -18.10 6.17 -3.01
C ALA A 6 -16.58 5.93 -3.02
N PRO A 7 -15.92 5.77 -4.18
CA PRO A 7 -14.46 5.65 -4.21
C PRO A 7 -13.74 6.90 -3.68
N LEU A 8 -14.26 8.09 -3.96
CA LEU A 8 -13.69 9.35 -3.50
C LEU A 8 -13.82 9.50 -1.98
N LEU A 9 -14.98 9.15 -1.43
CA LEU A 9 -15.21 9.16 0.02
C LEU A 9 -14.33 8.16 0.75
N ALA A 10 -14.21 6.94 0.23
CA ALA A 10 -13.32 5.92 0.78
C ALA A 10 -11.86 6.38 0.75
N ASN A 11 -11.43 6.97 -0.36
CA ASN A 11 -10.10 7.52 -0.50
C ASN A 11 -9.80 8.62 0.52
N SER A 12 -10.73 9.57 0.69
CA SER A 12 -10.60 10.67 1.65
C SER A 12 -10.62 10.18 3.10
N PHE A 13 -11.43 9.19 3.39
CA PHE A 13 -11.54 8.57 4.71
C PHE A 13 -10.22 7.91 5.13
N LEU A 14 -9.66 7.05 4.29
CA LEU A 14 -8.40 6.39 4.58
C LEU A 14 -7.23 7.40 4.63
N TYR A 15 -7.23 8.37 3.73
CA TYR A 15 -6.22 9.43 3.71
C TYR A 15 -6.19 10.22 5.02
N SER A 16 -7.32 10.48 5.64
CA SER A 16 -7.36 11.22 6.91
C SER A 16 -6.57 10.52 8.02
N TYR A 17 -6.70 9.21 8.16
CA TYR A 17 -5.94 8.42 9.12
C TYR A 17 -4.44 8.41 8.81
N GLU A 18 -4.09 8.19 7.56
CA GLU A 18 -2.71 8.13 7.10
C GLU A 18 -2.00 9.47 7.28
N SER A 19 -2.66 10.55 6.92
CA SER A 19 -2.15 11.92 7.06
C SER A 19 -1.93 12.29 8.52
N GLU A 20 -2.89 12.01 9.39
CA GLU A 20 -2.77 12.25 10.83
C GLU A 20 -1.60 11.49 11.45
N PHE A 21 -1.47 10.21 11.10
CA PHE A 21 -0.36 9.37 11.58
C PHE A 21 1.00 9.94 11.17
N LEU A 22 1.17 10.31 9.89
CA LEU A 22 2.43 10.88 9.40
C LEU A 22 2.73 12.23 10.05
N GLN A 23 1.73 13.08 10.23
CA GLN A 23 1.91 14.37 10.91
C GLN A 23 2.34 14.17 12.37
N ASN A 24 1.80 13.17 13.05
CA ASN A 24 2.19 12.85 14.42
C ASN A 24 3.64 12.35 14.50
N LEU A 25 4.07 11.51 13.54
CA LEU A 25 5.48 11.11 13.46
C LEU A 25 6.43 12.31 13.28
N VAL A 26 6.05 13.27 12.47
CA VAL A 26 6.84 14.49 12.26
C VAL A 26 6.86 15.35 13.52
N LYS A 27 5.73 15.53 14.19
CA LYS A 27 5.64 16.28 15.47
C LYS A 27 6.49 15.65 16.56
N ASP A 28 6.51 14.32 16.63
CA ASP A 28 7.30 13.55 17.59
C ASP A 28 8.79 13.45 17.21
N LYS A 29 9.20 14.14 16.14
CA LYS A 29 10.56 14.12 15.59
C LYS A 29 11.05 12.74 15.12
N LYS A 30 10.13 11.84 14.83
CA LYS A 30 10.41 10.51 14.28
C LYS A 30 10.54 10.54 12.75
N ILE A 31 11.39 11.43 12.26
CA ILE A 31 11.55 11.69 10.81
C ILE A 31 12.04 10.45 10.06
N HIS A 32 12.87 9.63 10.71
CA HIS A 32 13.37 8.40 10.09
C HIS A 32 12.24 7.40 9.82
N GLU A 33 11.33 7.24 10.76
CA GLU A 33 10.13 6.40 10.58
C GLU A 33 9.20 6.98 9.51
N ALA A 34 8.98 8.30 9.52
CA ALA A 34 8.15 8.96 8.50
C ALA A 34 8.71 8.77 7.08
N LYS A 35 10.02 8.80 6.90
CA LYS A 35 10.67 8.56 5.60
C LYS A 35 10.46 7.15 5.05
N ALA A 36 10.24 6.16 5.91
CA ALA A 36 9.95 4.80 5.48
C ALA A 36 8.64 4.69 4.68
N PHE A 37 7.75 5.67 4.83
CA PHE A 37 6.49 5.73 4.08
C PHE A 37 6.58 6.44 2.73
N ASN A 38 7.76 6.87 2.28
CA ASN A 38 7.93 7.58 1.00
C ASN A 38 7.52 6.74 -0.22
N PHE A 39 7.63 5.42 -0.14
CA PHE A 39 7.29 4.48 -1.21
C PHE A 39 6.01 3.71 -0.88
N ARG A 40 5.02 4.41 -0.36
CA ARG A 40 3.69 3.87 -0.13
C ARG A 40 2.73 4.42 -1.18
N TYR A 41 2.00 3.52 -1.79
CA TYR A 41 1.00 3.81 -2.81
C TYR A 41 -0.33 3.24 -2.37
N ARG A 42 -1.39 3.98 -2.57
CA ARG A 42 -2.76 3.53 -2.28
C ARG A 42 -3.68 3.85 -3.44
N TYR A 43 -4.48 2.88 -3.82
CA TYR A 43 -5.57 3.05 -4.76
C TYR A 43 -6.86 2.55 -4.09
N ILE A 44 -7.69 3.48 -3.66
CA ILE A 44 -8.94 3.26 -2.91
C ILE A 44 -8.64 2.41 -1.65
N ASP A 45 -8.86 1.10 -1.73
CA ASP A 45 -8.74 0.10 -0.67
C ASP A 45 -7.48 -0.79 -0.78
N ASP A 46 -6.72 -0.65 -1.85
CA ASP A 46 -5.47 -1.38 -2.04
C ASP A 46 -4.25 -0.52 -1.69
N VAL A 47 -3.35 -1.09 -0.90
CA VAL A 47 -2.12 -0.41 -0.45
C VAL A 47 -0.90 -1.22 -0.83
N LEU A 48 0.07 -0.56 -1.44
CA LEU A 48 1.40 -1.10 -1.72
C LEU A 48 2.43 -0.29 -0.92
N SER A 49 3.23 -0.96 -0.12
CA SER A 49 4.36 -0.35 0.59
C SER A 49 5.66 -1.05 0.24
N ILE A 50 6.64 -0.27 -0.15
CA ILE A 50 7.95 -0.75 -0.57
C ILE A 50 8.99 -0.20 0.38
N ASN A 51 9.97 -1.04 0.77
CA ASN A 51 11.10 -0.66 1.60
C ASN A 51 10.73 -0.16 3.00
N ASN A 52 9.65 -0.72 3.59
CA ASN A 52 9.27 -0.46 4.97
C ASN A 52 9.06 -1.79 5.72
N PRO A 53 10.12 -2.38 6.28
CA PRO A 53 10.05 -3.68 6.92
C PRO A 53 9.14 -3.72 8.17
N ARG A 54 8.91 -2.57 8.79
CA ARG A 54 8.04 -2.43 9.96
C ARG A 54 6.62 -1.98 9.61
N PHE A 55 6.24 -2.04 8.35
CA PHE A 55 4.94 -1.54 7.91
C PHE A 55 3.77 -2.20 8.64
N ALA A 56 3.83 -3.53 8.82
CA ALA A 56 2.79 -4.27 9.53
C ALA A 56 2.60 -3.82 10.99
N GLU A 57 3.68 -3.40 11.66
CA GLU A 57 3.62 -2.89 13.04
C GLU A 57 2.86 -1.56 13.13
N PHE A 58 2.89 -0.76 12.08
CA PHE A 58 2.23 0.54 12.04
C PHE A 58 0.75 0.46 11.67
N LEU A 59 0.29 -0.63 11.05
CA LEU A 59 -1.10 -0.76 10.58
C LEU A 59 -2.14 -0.50 11.68
N PRO A 60 -2.04 -1.11 12.88
CA PRO A 60 -3.00 -0.84 13.95
C PRO A 60 -2.90 0.57 14.54
N LEU A 61 -1.80 1.28 14.27
CA LEU A 61 -1.63 2.68 14.68
C LEU A 61 -2.19 3.66 13.64
N ILE A 62 -2.25 3.24 12.39
CA ILE A 62 -2.76 4.07 11.28
C ILE A 62 -4.27 3.93 11.15
N TYR A 63 -4.75 2.69 11.09
CA TYR A 63 -6.14 2.38 10.78
C TYR A 63 -6.91 1.92 12.02
N PRO A 64 -8.19 2.29 12.13
CA PRO A 64 -9.01 1.84 13.25
C PRO A 64 -9.29 0.34 13.19
N PRO A 65 -9.54 -0.31 14.36
CA PRO A 65 -9.73 -1.76 14.43
C PRO A 65 -10.98 -2.28 13.72
N GLU A 66 -11.89 -1.40 13.35
CA GLU A 66 -13.12 -1.74 12.60
C GLU A 66 -12.85 -2.06 11.13
N LEU A 67 -11.67 -1.68 10.63
CA LEU A 67 -11.27 -1.99 9.26
C LEU A 67 -10.55 -3.34 9.23
N GLU A 68 -11.04 -4.22 8.38
CA GLU A 68 -10.38 -5.49 8.13
C GLU A 68 -9.25 -5.30 7.11
N ILE A 69 -8.03 -5.68 7.49
CA ILE A 69 -6.85 -5.55 6.64
C ILE A 69 -6.34 -6.94 6.32
N THR A 70 -6.33 -7.27 5.03
CA THR A 70 -5.84 -8.55 4.51
C THR A 70 -4.54 -8.33 3.75
N GLU A 71 -3.51 -9.11 4.08
CA GLU A 71 -2.28 -9.14 3.31
C GLU A 71 -2.49 -9.94 2.02
N THR A 72 -2.18 -9.32 0.89
CA THR A 72 -2.30 -9.90 -0.45
C THR A 72 -0.94 -10.03 -1.16
N THR A 73 0.14 -9.95 -0.41
CA THR A 73 1.50 -10.13 -0.91
C THR A 73 1.69 -11.57 -1.40
N ASP A 74 2.18 -11.75 -2.64
CA ASP A 74 2.37 -13.08 -3.21
C ASP A 74 3.53 -13.83 -2.56
N THR A 75 4.68 -13.14 -2.44
CA THR A 75 5.89 -13.65 -1.76
C THR A 75 6.55 -12.52 -0.99
N ALA A 76 7.61 -12.81 -0.23
CA ALA A 76 8.39 -11.79 0.48
C ALA A 76 9.01 -10.73 -0.45
N SER A 77 9.16 -11.04 -1.74
CA SER A 77 9.81 -10.18 -2.73
C SER A 77 8.92 -9.81 -3.91
N SER A 78 7.65 -10.19 -3.92
CA SER A 78 6.74 -9.92 -5.04
C SER A 78 5.31 -9.71 -4.61
N ALA A 79 4.61 -8.85 -5.33
CA ALA A 79 3.18 -8.59 -5.12
C ALA A 79 2.51 -8.14 -6.41
N SER A 80 1.23 -8.47 -6.53
CA SER A 80 0.35 -7.92 -7.56
C SER A 80 -0.39 -6.71 -6.98
N PHE A 81 -0.24 -5.56 -7.62
CA PHE A 81 -0.92 -4.33 -7.22
C PHE A 81 -1.60 -3.71 -8.45
N LEU A 82 -2.93 -3.70 -8.44
CA LEU A 82 -3.75 -3.31 -9.59
C LEU A 82 -3.38 -4.18 -10.82
N ASP A 83 -3.01 -3.55 -11.92
CA ASP A 83 -2.60 -4.22 -13.15
C ASP A 83 -1.08 -4.44 -13.24
N LEU A 84 -0.37 -4.19 -12.14
CA LEU A 84 1.09 -4.33 -12.07
C LEU A 84 1.48 -5.53 -11.22
N TYR A 85 2.46 -6.28 -11.70
CA TYR A 85 3.22 -7.23 -10.92
C TYR A 85 4.56 -6.61 -10.56
N VAL A 86 4.83 -6.52 -9.25
CA VAL A 86 6.02 -5.88 -8.69
C VAL A 86 6.90 -6.95 -8.04
N GLU A 87 8.16 -7.01 -8.40
CA GLU A 87 9.09 -8.03 -7.95
C GLU A 87 10.48 -7.45 -7.69
N PHE A 88 11.14 -7.90 -6.61
CA PHE A 88 12.57 -7.69 -6.43
C PHE A 88 13.35 -8.80 -7.13
N GLU A 89 14.29 -8.43 -7.97
CA GLU A 89 15.28 -9.34 -8.53
C GLU A 89 16.36 -9.66 -7.49
N ASP A 90 17.11 -10.74 -7.70
CA ASP A 90 18.23 -11.14 -6.83
C ASP A 90 19.29 -10.04 -6.70
N SER A 91 19.38 -9.15 -7.68
CA SER A 91 20.26 -7.96 -7.68
C SER A 91 19.78 -6.86 -6.72
N GLY A 92 18.58 -6.97 -6.12
CA GLY A 92 17.94 -5.93 -5.32
C GLY A 92 17.25 -4.84 -6.15
N GLN A 93 17.12 -5.04 -7.46
CA GLN A 93 16.38 -4.12 -8.34
C GLN A 93 14.90 -4.43 -8.33
N LEU A 94 14.08 -3.37 -8.35
CA LEU A 94 12.65 -3.49 -8.48
C LEU A 94 12.27 -3.61 -9.96
N SER A 95 11.63 -4.73 -10.30
CA SER A 95 11.08 -5.00 -11.62
C SER A 95 9.57 -4.88 -11.58
N THR A 96 8.97 -4.20 -12.54
CA THR A 96 7.52 -4.11 -12.69
C THR A 96 7.10 -4.67 -14.04
N LYS A 97 6.06 -5.48 -14.04
CA LYS A 97 5.42 -6.01 -15.24
C LYS A 97 3.96 -5.56 -15.25
N ILE A 98 3.46 -5.16 -16.39
CA ILE A 98 2.02 -5.03 -16.56
C ILE A 98 1.45 -6.45 -16.58
N TYR A 99 0.55 -6.73 -15.65
CA TYR A 99 -0.14 -8.01 -15.63
C TYR A 99 -1.27 -7.99 -16.67
N ASP A 100 -0.89 -8.08 -17.93
CA ASP A 100 -1.82 -8.44 -18.99
C ASP A 100 -1.67 -9.94 -19.27
N LYS A 101 -2.78 -10.66 -19.23
CA LYS A 101 -2.85 -12.06 -19.60
C LYS A 101 -2.42 -12.34 -21.05
N ARG A 102 -2.04 -11.31 -21.81
CA ARG A 102 -1.77 -11.38 -23.24
C ARG A 102 -0.35 -11.02 -23.64
N ASP A 103 0.45 -10.37 -22.78
CA ASP A 103 1.77 -9.86 -23.16
C ASP A 103 2.82 -10.01 -22.08
N ASP A 104 3.93 -10.66 -22.45
CA ASP A 104 5.14 -10.80 -21.63
C ASP A 104 6.06 -9.57 -21.63
N SER A 105 5.53 -8.36 -21.85
CA SER A 105 6.38 -7.17 -21.89
C SER A 105 6.78 -6.71 -20.49
N LYS A 106 8.06 -6.82 -20.20
CA LYS A 106 8.67 -6.36 -18.94
C LYS A 106 9.10 -4.91 -19.06
N TYR A 107 8.51 -4.03 -18.22
CA TYR A 107 9.05 -2.70 -17.99
C TYR A 107 9.94 -2.75 -16.74
N VAL A 108 11.22 -2.52 -16.91
CA VAL A 108 12.17 -2.41 -15.80
C VAL A 108 12.32 -0.94 -15.44
N GLN A 109 11.77 -0.51 -14.31
CA GLN A 109 12.18 0.73 -13.67
C GLN A 109 13.30 0.41 -12.69
N GLN A 110 14.46 1.01 -12.90
CA GLN A 110 15.61 0.81 -12.03
C GLN A 110 15.48 1.65 -10.75
N TYR A 111 14.95 1.05 -9.72
CA TYR A 111 15.09 1.55 -8.35
C TYR A 111 16.01 0.60 -7.60
N THR A 112 17.10 1.10 -7.07
CA THR A 112 18.08 0.32 -6.32
C THR A 112 17.86 0.41 -4.82
N ASN A 113 18.13 -0.69 -4.10
CA ASN A 113 18.19 -0.78 -2.63
C ASN A 113 16.85 -0.93 -1.88
N PHE A 114 15.85 -1.56 -2.46
CA PHE A 114 14.64 -1.95 -1.73
C PHE A 114 14.74 -3.35 -1.14
N SER A 115 14.20 -3.56 0.05
CA SER A 115 14.35 -4.81 0.82
C SER A 115 13.06 -5.58 1.05
N CYS A 116 11.90 -4.96 0.91
CA CYS A 116 10.63 -5.63 1.18
C CYS A 116 9.46 -4.98 0.43
N ILE A 117 8.44 -5.79 0.19
CA ILE A 117 7.16 -5.38 -0.40
C ILE A 117 6.03 -5.83 0.50
N TRP A 118 5.08 -4.94 0.75
CA TRP A 118 3.82 -5.24 1.40
C TRP A 118 2.67 -4.84 0.49
N CYS A 119 1.77 -5.75 0.21
CA CYS A 119 0.52 -5.46 -0.49
C CYS A 119 -0.65 -5.87 0.40
N LEU A 120 -1.56 -4.95 0.60
CA LEU A 120 -2.68 -5.09 1.53
C LEU A 120 -3.98 -4.69 0.86
N HIS A 121 -5.04 -5.34 1.28
CA HIS A 121 -6.40 -4.95 0.96
C HIS A 121 -7.12 -4.52 2.24
N ILE A 122 -7.74 -3.35 2.21
CA ILE A 122 -8.49 -2.79 3.34
C ILE A 122 -9.99 -2.92 3.05
N ALA A 123 -10.68 -3.76 3.79
CA ALA A 123 -12.12 -3.91 3.63
C ALA A 123 -12.86 -2.75 4.27
N ILE A 124 -13.53 -1.97 3.43
CA ILE A 124 -14.32 -0.79 3.83
C ILE A 124 -15.81 -1.13 3.94
N ASP A 125 -16.19 -2.34 3.58
CA ASP A 125 -17.59 -2.79 3.51
C ASP A 125 -18.39 -2.62 4.81
N SER A 126 -17.70 -2.64 5.94
CA SER A 126 -18.32 -2.42 7.24
C SER A 126 -18.87 -1.01 7.43
N LEU A 127 -18.35 -0.03 6.69
CA LEU A 127 -18.79 1.36 6.77
C LEU A 127 -20.06 1.62 5.96
N CYS A 128 -20.31 0.82 4.93
CA CYS A 128 -21.51 0.96 4.10
C CYS A 128 -22.74 0.27 4.71
N LYS A 129 -22.56 -0.61 5.69
CA LYS A 129 -23.65 -1.39 6.33
C LYS A 129 -24.28 -0.69 7.54
N GLY A 130 -23.74 0.43 7.97
CA GLY A 130 -24.22 1.19 9.12
C GLY A 130 -25.19 2.33 8.80
N GLN A 131 -25.68 2.40 7.59
CA GLN A 131 -26.70 3.38 7.19
C GLN A 131 -28.01 2.73 6.80
#